data_68ab3185ba106d606f3e08dcec61f5a1
#
_entry.id   68ab3185ba106d606f3e08dcec61f5a1
#
_cell.length_a   1.000
_cell.length_b   1.000
_cell.length_c   1.000
_cell.angle_alpha   90.00
_cell.angle_beta   90.00
_cell.angle_gamma   90.00
#
_symmetry.space_group_name_H-M   'P 1'
#
loop_
_entity.id
_entity.type
_entity.pdbx_description
1 polymer ?
#
loop_
_entity_poly.entity_id
_entity_poly.type
_entity_poly.pdbx_seq_one_letter_code
_entity_poly.pdbx_strand_id
1 'polypeptide(L)'
;MKAIDIANEIAPEHLELCVDNPFDYLDAVKHAGSIFMGKHCPEALGDYFAGPNHTLPTSGTARFSSPLSVDDFVKKSQFTYFTKDALGKVANKVAYFAEKEGLHAHAKSATIRFE
;
A
#
# COMPACT_ATOMS: atom_id res chain seq x y z
N MET A 1 6.20 9.28 23.10
CA MET A 1 5.00 9.46 22.25
C MET A 1 5.10 10.75 21.42
N LYS A 2 5.10 11.96 22.00
CA LYS A 2 5.15 13.22 21.19
C LYS A 2 6.24 13.28 20.10
N ALA A 3 7.43 12.73 20.35
CA ALA A 3 8.51 12.73 19.37
C ALA A 3 8.18 11.82 18.16
N ILE A 4 7.56 10.66 18.40
CA ILE A 4 7.12 9.75 17.32
C ILE A 4 5.97 10.37 16.51
N ASP A 5 5.05 11.09 17.18
CA ASP A 5 3.96 11.78 16.49
C ASP A 5 4.52 12.84 15.53
N ILE A 6 5.51 13.62 15.96
CA ILE A 6 6.21 14.60 15.12
C ILE A 6 6.96 13.89 13.97
N ALA A 7 7.66 12.78 14.24
CA ALA A 7 8.33 12.02 13.20
C ALA A 7 7.34 11.50 12.15
N ASN A 8 6.16 11.03 12.55
CA ASN A 8 5.11 10.62 11.64
C ASN A 8 4.56 11.79 10.80
N GLU A 9 4.47 12.99 11.38
CA GLU A 9 4.08 14.19 10.63
C GLU A 9 5.12 14.60 9.59
N ILE A 10 6.41 14.45 9.91
CA ILE A 10 7.51 14.73 8.96
C ILE A 10 7.54 13.67 7.86
N ALA A 11 7.25 12.42 8.19
CA ALA A 11 7.38 11.25 7.31
C ALA A 11 8.79 11.16 6.70
N PRO A 12 9.84 11.01 7.53
CA PRO A 12 11.21 11.07 7.06
C PRO A 12 11.58 9.88 6.18
N GLU A 13 12.53 10.12 5.28
CA GLU A 13 13.19 9.05 4.51
C GLU A 13 13.93 8.09 5.45
N HIS A 14 14.70 8.63 6.39
CA HIS A 14 15.45 7.90 7.40
C HIS A 14 14.97 8.29 8.79
N LEU A 15 14.61 7.32 9.61
CA LEU A 15 14.26 7.51 11.00
C LEU A 15 15.16 6.69 11.90
N GLU A 16 16.03 7.34 12.69
CA GLU A 16 16.81 6.67 13.72
C GLU A 16 16.07 6.70 15.07
N LEU A 17 15.81 5.53 15.62
CA LEU A 17 15.31 5.35 16.99
C LEU A 17 16.50 5.12 17.94
N CYS A 18 17.29 6.16 18.21
CA CYS A 18 18.49 6.10 19.03
C CYS A 18 18.15 6.09 20.53
N VAL A 19 17.48 5.03 20.97
CA VAL A 19 17.00 4.80 22.34
C VAL A 19 17.43 3.42 22.83
N ASP A 20 17.31 3.16 24.15
CA ASP A 20 17.74 1.89 24.74
C ASP A 20 16.86 0.71 24.32
N ASN A 21 15.53 0.90 24.23
CA ASN A 21 14.57 -0.12 23.85
C ASN A 21 13.79 0.33 22.60
N PRO A 22 14.39 0.30 21.40
CA PRO A 22 13.76 0.84 20.19
C PRO A 22 12.50 0.08 19.76
N PHE A 23 12.40 -1.21 20.06
CA PHE A 23 11.23 -2.03 19.72
C PHE A 23 9.95 -1.59 20.44
N ASP A 24 10.05 -0.94 21.60
CA ASP A 24 8.89 -0.39 22.33
C ASP A 24 8.18 0.72 21.54
N TYR A 25 8.84 1.29 20.53
CA TYR A 25 8.34 2.41 19.72
C TYR A 25 8.01 2.02 18.27
N LEU A 26 8.43 0.84 17.81
CA LEU A 26 8.32 0.44 16.41
C LEU A 26 6.87 0.50 15.90
N ASP A 27 5.92 -0.03 16.66
CA ASP A 27 4.50 -0.05 16.29
C ASP A 27 3.84 1.34 16.25
N ALA A 28 4.46 2.33 16.88
CA ALA A 28 3.98 3.71 16.84
C ALA A 28 4.48 4.49 15.61
N VAL A 29 5.52 3.99 14.92
CA VAL A 29 6.01 4.59 13.67
C VAL A 29 5.10 4.17 12.53
N LYS A 30 4.53 5.16 11.86
CA LYS A 30 3.59 4.96 10.74
C LYS A 30 4.17 5.38 9.40
N HIS A 31 4.98 6.43 9.41
CA HIS A 31 5.46 7.08 8.21
C HIS A 31 6.98 7.29 8.30
N ALA A 32 7.73 6.28 7.86
CA ALA A 32 9.18 6.39 7.67
C ALA A 32 9.59 5.54 6.48
N GLY A 33 10.56 6.00 5.71
CA GLY A 33 11.12 5.23 4.60
C GLY A 33 11.91 4.03 5.10
N SER A 34 12.83 4.25 6.03
CA SER A 34 13.57 3.21 6.74
C SER A 34 13.69 3.57 8.21
N ILE A 35 13.66 2.56 9.08
CA ILE A 35 13.75 2.73 10.53
C ILE A 35 15.01 2.04 11.02
N PHE A 36 15.91 2.81 11.62
CA PHE A 36 17.18 2.34 12.19
C PHE A 36 17.03 2.19 13.70
N MET A 37 17.20 0.97 14.19
CA MET A 37 16.77 0.54 15.50
C MET A 37 17.94 0.53 16.51
N GLY A 38 17.98 1.52 17.40
CA GLY A 38 18.91 1.57 18.52
C GLY A 38 20.22 2.30 18.22
N LYS A 39 21.06 2.41 19.24
CA LYS A 39 22.30 3.21 19.24
C LYS A 39 23.40 2.70 18.32
N HIS A 40 23.32 1.45 17.87
CA HIS A 40 24.35 0.79 17.07
C HIS A 40 23.89 0.50 15.62
N CYS A 41 22.86 1.19 15.16
CA CYS A 41 22.31 1.04 13.82
C CYS A 41 22.31 2.40 13.10
N PRO A 42 23.47 2.88 12.62
CA PRO A 42 23.55 4.13 11.88
C PRO A 42 22.90 3.99 10.48
N GLU A 43 22.41 5.07 9.96
CA GLU A 43 21.76 5.15 8.63
C GLU A 43 22.63 4.54 7.52
N ALA A 44 23.94 4.86 7.48
CA ALA A 44 24.87 4.37 6.48
C ALA A 44 25.00 2.83 6.46
N LEU A 45 24.69 2.15 7.56
CA LEU A 45 24.63 0.69 7.59
C LEU A 45 23.55 0.15 6.65
N GLY A 46 22.43 0.82 6.58
CA GLY A 46 21.32 0.48 5.67
C GLY A 46 21.75 0.57 4.20
N ASP A 47 22.48 1.61 3.84
CA ASP A 47 22.89 1.84 2.46
C ASP A 47 23.94 0.82 1.95
N TYR A 48 24.83 0.36 2.83
CA TYR A 48 26.02 -0.34 2.36
C TYR A 48 26.11 -1.81 2.77
N PHE A 49 25.46 -2.25 3.84
CA PHE A 49 25.73 -3.59 4.35
C PHE A 49 24.55 -4.35 4.94
N ALA A 50 23.51 -3.68 5.41
CA ALA A 50 22.42 -4.33 6.17
C ALA A 50 21.48 -5.20 5.31
N GLY A 51 21.47 -5.01 3.99
CA GLY A 51 20.70 -5.80 3.04
C GLY A 51 19.42 -5.14 2.51
N PRO A 52 18.65 -4.34 3.26
CA PRO A 52 17.52 -3.60 2.69
C PRO A 52 17.95 -2.66 1.58
N ASN A 53 17.01 -2.32 0.67
CA ASN A 53 17.29 -1.40 -0.43
C ASN A 53 17.46 0.03 0.11
N HIS A 54 18.41 0.78 -0.43
CA HIS A 54 18.67 2.17 -0.07
C HIS A 54 17.78 3.16 -0.83
N THR A 55 17.02 2.72 -1.84
CA THR A 55 16.06 3.58 -2.56
C THR A 55 14.80 3.71 -1.74
N LEU A 56 14.68 4.82 -1.04
CA LEU A 56 13.67 5.09 -0.04
C LEU A 56 12.72 6.21 -0.50
N PRO A 57 11.50 6.28 0.03
CA PRO A 57 10.58 7.39 -0.24
C PRO A 57 11.10 8.68 0.39
N THR A 58 11.26 9.73 -0.45
CA THR A 58 11.79 11.04 -0.07
C THR A 58 10.68 12.09 0.10
N SER A 59 11.04 13.25 0.65
CA SER A 59 10.17 14.44 0.67
C SER A 59 8.78 14.21 1.27
N GLY A 60 8.70 13.39 2.33
CA GLY A 60 7.45 13.08 3.03
C GLY A 60 6.56 12.06 2.33
N THR A 61 7.01 11.45 1.23
CA THR A 61 6.24 10.43 0.51
C THR A 61 6.15 9.11 1.25
N ALA A 62 6.90 8.91 2.34
CA ALA A 62 6.77 7.76 3.23
C ALA A 62 5.37 7.60 3.86
N ARG A 63 4.49 8.61 3.71
CA ARG A 63 3.07 8.51 4.08
C ARG A 63 2.28 7.52 3.22
N PHE A 64 2.73 7.26 1.98
CA PHE A 64 2.00 6.44 1.01
C PHE A 64 2.92 5.61 0.09
N SER A 65 4.23 5.82 0.15
CA SER A 65 5.21 5.07 -0.63
C SER A 65 6.08 4.22 0.27
N SER A 66 6.58 3.12 -0.27
CA SER A 66 7.48 2.17 0.40
C SER A 66 8.88 2.22 -0.22
N PRO A 67 9.90 1.69 0.47
CA PRO A 67 11.21 1.41 -0.15
C PRO A 67 11.08 0.54 -1.38
N LEU A 68 12.01 0.69 -2.32
CA LEU A 68 12.09 -0.19 -3.49
C LEU A 68 12.24 -1.65 -3.06
N SER A 69 11.37 -2.50 -3.57
CA SER A 69 11.35 -3.92 -3.24
C SER A 69 11.08 -4.79 -4.47
N VAL A 70 11.10 -6.10 -4.29
CA VAL A 70 10.72 -7.05 -5.34
C VAL A 70 9.30 -6.80 -5.86
N ASP A 71 8.41 -6.31 -5.00
CA ASP A 71 7.01 -6.00 -5.38
C ASP A 71 6.92 -4.94 -6.50
N ASP A 72 7.89 -4.03 -6.61
CA ASP A 72 7.94 -3.02 -7.67
C ASP A 72 8.22 -3.63 -9.06
N PHE A 73 8.77 -4.83 -9.09
CA PHE A 73 9.11 -5.59 -10.31
C PHE A 73 8.13 -6.72 -10.58
N VAL A 74 7.15 -6.94 -9.71
CA VAL A 74 6.13 -7.98 -9.85
C VAL A 74 4.81 -7.34 -10.23
N LYS A 75 4.22 -7.83 -11.33
CA LYS A 75 2.90 -7.40 -11.75
C LYS A 75 1.82 -8.31 -11.16
N LYS A 76 0.84 -7.70 -10.53
CA LYS A 76 -0.35 -8.40 -10.02
C LYS A 76 -1.52 -8.15 -10.96
N SER A 77 -2.24 -9.22 -11.33
CA SER A 77 -3.47 -9.13 -12.11
C SER A 77 -4.56 -9.88 -11.35
N GLN A 78 -5.77 -9.36 -11.42
CA GLN A 78 -6.94 -10.08 -10.93
C GLN A 78 -7.68 -10.75 -12.11
N PHE A 79 -8.35 -11.85 -11.84
CA PHE A 79 -9.26 -12.50 -12.78
C PHE A 79 -10.63 -12.68 -12.13
N THR A 80 -11.66 -12.65 -12.97
CA THR A 80 -13.04 -12.89 -12.54
C THR A 80 -13.68 -13.89 -13.49
N TYR A 81 -14.32 -14.92 -12.95
CA TYR A 81 -15.04 -15.92 -13.70
C TYR A 81 -16.43 -16.16 -13.09
N PHE A 82 -17.45 -16.15 -13.93
CA PHE A 82 -18.82 -16.49 -13.56
C PHE A 82 -19.40 -17.51 -14.55
N THR A 83 -20.13 -18.49 -14.04
CA THR A 83 -20.95 -19.34 -14.90
C THR A 83 -22.16 -18.55 -15.40
N LYS A 84 -22.82 -19.05 -16.49
CA LYS A 84 -24.05 -18.46 -16.98
C LYS A 84 -25.12 -18.37 -15.90
N ASP A 85 -25.29 -19.43 -15.11
CA ASP A 85 -26.29 -19.47 -14.04
C ASP A 85 -25.96 -18.48 -12.91
N ALA A 86 -24.69 -18.39 -12.54
CA ALA A 86 -24.25 -17.42 -11.52
C ALA A 86 -24.46 -15.98 -11.98
N LEU A 87 -24.13 -15.67 -13.23
CA LEU A 87 -24.38 -14.36 -13.81
C LEU A 87 -25.89 -14.06 -13.87
N GLY A 88 -26.73 -15.03 -14.27
CA GLY A 88 -28.16 -14.87 -14.33
C GLY A 88 -28.80 -14.40 -13.03
N LYS A 89 -28.27 -14.84 -11.89
CA LYS A 89 -28.73 -14.44 -10.56
C LYS A 89 -28.43 -12.97 -10.20
N VAL A 90 -27.46 -12.34 -10.86
CA VAL A 90 -26.99 -11.00 -10.51
C VAL A 90 -27.04 -9.99 -11.65
N ALA A 91 -27.22 -10.42 -12.91
CA ALA A 91 -27.18 -9.56 -14.09
C ALA A 91 -28.10 -8.33 -13.97
N ASN A 92 -29.35 -8.53 -13.51
CA ASN A 92 -30.28 -7.41 -13.32
C ASN A 92 -29.84 -6.44 -12.20
N LYS A 93 -29.16 -6.94 -11.18
CA LYS A 93 -28.63 -6.08 -10.10
C LYS A 93 -27.45 -5.25 -10.61
N VAL A 94 -26.58 -5.86 -11.40
CA VAL A 94 -25.48 -5.16 -12.07
C VAL A 94 -26.02 -4.10 -13.02
N ALA A 95 -26.99 -4.46 -13.86
CA ALA A 95 -27.61 -3.52 -14.78
C ALA A 95 -28.28 -2.34 -14.05
N TYR A 96 -29.05 -2.63 -12.99
CA TYR A 96 -29.71 -1.60 -12.20
C TYR A 96 -28.69 -0.62 -11.58
N PHE A 97 -27.60 -1.13 -11.02
CA PHE A 97 -26.57 -0.29 -10.42
C PHE A 97 -25.90 0.60 -11.49
N ALA A 98 -25.51 0.00 -12.62
CA ALA A 98 -24.89 0.72 -13.73
C ALA A 98 -25.81 1.83 -14.31
N GLU A 99 -27.12 1.56 -14.42
CA GLU A 99 -28.10 2.57 -14.85
C GLU A 99 -28.17 3.75 -13.86
N LYS A 100 -28.09 3.49 -12.55
CA LYS A 100 -28.06 4.56 -11.53
C LYS A 100 -26.81 5.43 -11.60
N GLU A 101 -25.71 4.87 -12.10
CA GLU A 101 -24.48 5.61 -12.39
C GLU A 101 -24.48 6.28 -13.77
N GLY A 102 -25.54 6.10 -14.58
CA GLY A 102 -25.61 6.62 -15.96
C GLY A 102 -24.77 5.84 -16.96
N LEU A 103 -24.32 4.63 -16.60
CA LEU A 103 -23.44 3.79 -17.42
C LEU A 103 -24.25 2.73 -18.20
N HIS A 104 -25.05 3.16 -19.18
CA HIS A 104 -25.97 2.29 -19.93
C HIS A 104 -25.26 1.14 -20.66
N ALA A 105 -24.05 1.37 -21.22
CA ALA A 105 -23.26 0.33 -21.85
C ALA A 105 -22.81 -0.75 -20.87
N HIS A 106 -22.50 -0.40 -19.64
CA HIS A 106 -22.20 -1.36 -18.58
C HIS A 106 -23.43 -2.20 -18.22
N ALA A 107 -24.58 -1.57 -18.07
CA ALA A 107 -25.85 -2.27 -17.83
C ALA A 107 -26.12 -3.28 -18.95
N LYS A 108 -26.05 -2.86 -20.21
CA LYS A 108 -26.25 -3.73 -21.38
C LYS A 108 -25.24 -4.85 -21.43
N SER A 109 -24.00 -4.63 -21.02
CA SER A 109 -22.97 -5.68 -21.02
C SER A 109 -23.32 -6.88 -20.15
N ALA A 110 -24.09 -6.67 -19.08
CA ALA A 110 -24.55 -7.77 -18.23
C ALA A 110 -25.78 -8.49 -18.83
N THR A 111 -26.75 -7.76 -19.38
CA THR A 111 -28.03 -8.32 -19.84
C THR A 111 -27.97 -8.97 -21.23
N ILE A 112 -27.15 -8.43 -22.14
CA ILE A 112 -27.02 -8.94 -23.53
C ILE A 112 -26.61 -10.41 -23.62
N ARG A 113 -26.00 -10.94 -22.56
CA ARG A 113 -25.58 -12.35 -22.50
C ARG A 113 -26.74 -13.33 -22.34
N PHE A 114 -27.95 -12.84 -22.17
CA PHE A 114 -29.18 -13.61 -21.99
C PHE A 114 -30.21 -13.35 -23.11
N GLU A 115 -29.88 -12.49 -24.05
CA GLU A 115 -30.62 -12.28 -25.30
C GLU A 115 -30.14 -13.27 -26.37
#